data_e036f8a5388383c0d06fc0bef7e95d3b
#
_entry.id   e036f8a5388383c0d06fc0bef7e95d3b
#
_cell.length_a   1.000
_cell.length_b   1.000
_cell.length_c   1.000
_cell.angle_alpha   90.00
_cell.angle_beta   90.00
_cell.angle_gamma   90.00
#
_symmetry.space_group_name_H-M   'P 1'
#
loop_
_entity.id
_entity.type
_entity.pdbx_description
1 polymer ?
#
loop_
_entity_poly.entity_id
_entity_poly.type
_entity_poly.pdbx_seq_one_letter_code
_entity_poly.pdbx_strand_id
1 'polypeptide(L)'
;AALSSEQTSGGDVVTPLALAEVLAPHGAEDANSIHDLRRLSGGANMETWAFDLVQDGVAEPLILRRSPLVPGESGTAVSALPLSAEAALLPLVAEQGVPVPTVLCALSESDTLGPGYIMSRERGEALPGRILADDRYTAARRHLARQCGETLARLHRVNPEQLPREVPNQTLAERLDGHQRSLDRFGNASLVHQLALNWLFFFFF
;
A
#
# COMPACT_ATOMS: atom_id res chain seq x y z
N ALA A 1 27.36 -23.96 -17.71
CA ALA A 1 26.09 -23.43 -18.20
C ALA A 1 25.98 -21.97 -17.72
N ALA A 2 26.06 -21.03 -18.65
CA ALA A 2 26.06 -19.61 -18.40
C ALA A 2 24.68 -19.16 -17.92
N LEU A 3 24.63 -18.49 -16.76
CA LEU A 3 23.46 -17.76 -16.32
C LEU A 3 23.35 -16.48 -17.15
N SER A 4 22.29 -16.42 -17.95
CA SER A 4 21.91 -15.24 -18.72
C SER A 4 21.68 -14.08 -17.78
N SER A 5 22.46 -13.02 -17.96
CA SER A 5 22.21 -11.68 -17.44
C SER A 5 20.94 -11.15 -18.12
N GLU A 6 19.80 -11.18 -17.43
CA GLU A 6 18.61 -10.43 -17.85
C GLU A 6 18.94 -8.94 -17.80
N GLN A 7 19.00 -8.35 -18.99
CA GLN A 7 19.08 -6.91 -19.19
C GLN A 7 17.80 -6.28 -18.64
N THR A 8 17.92 -5.61 -17.50
CA THR A 8 16.90 -4.72 -16.96
C THR A 8 16.77 -3.53 -17.91
N SER A 9 15.66 -3.45 -18.64
CA SER A 9 15.30 -2.26 -19.42
C SER A 9 15.18 -1.08 -18.46
N GLY A 10 15.75 0.07 -18.84
CA GLY A 10 15.88 1.27 -18.02
C GLY A 10 14.56 1.91 -17.64
N GLY A 11 13.98 1.45 -16.55
CA GLY A 11 12.94 2.10 -15.77
C GLY A 11 13.49 2.26 -14.36
N ASP A 12 13.33 3.42 -13.77
CA ASP A 12 13.89 3.88 -12.50
C ASP A 12 14.00 2.79 -11.42
N VAL A 13 15.20 2.25 -11.31
CA VAL A 13 15.50 1.23 -10.30
C VAL A 13 15.67 1.94 -8.96
N VAL A 14 14.99 1.46 -7.91
CA VAL A 14 15.25 1.92 -6.54
C VAL A 14 16.69 1.58 -6.18
N THR A 15 17.49 2.60 -5.91
CA THR A 15 18.90 2.45 -5.55
C THR A 15 19.17 2.92 -4.14
N PRO A 16 20.24 2.44 -3.48
CA PRO A 16 20.64 2.97 -2.18
C PRO A 16 20.88 4.49 -2.20
N LEU A 17 21.42 5.03 -3.29
CA LEU A 17 21.67 6.46 -3.43
C LEU A 17 20.36 7.26 -3.44
N ALA A 18 19.37 6.85 -4.25
CA ALA A 18 18.07 7.53 -4.31
C ALA A 18 17.31 7.46 -2.97
N LEU A 19 17.44 6.35 -2.24
CA LEU A 19 16.88 6.23 -0.89
C LEU A 19 17.59 7.16 0.10
N ALA A 20 18.91 7.24 0.05
CA ALA A 20 19.69 8.11 0.92
C ALA A 20 19.37 9.60 0.67
N GLU A 21 19.20 10.02 -0.57
CA GLU A 21 18.78 11.39 -0.92
C GLU A 21 17.45 11.76 -0.26
N VAL A 22 16.45 10.89 -0.36
CA VAL A 22 15.13 11.09 0.23
C VAL A 22 15.17 11.05 1.77
N LEU A 23 16.03 10.19 2.32
CA LEU A 23 16.17 9.99 3.76
C LEU A 23 17.21 10.88 4.43
N ALA A 24 17.87 11.79 3.69
CA ALA A 24 18.82 12.74 4.27
C ALA A 24 18.25 13.55 5.46
N PRO A 25 16.99 14.05 5.42
CA PRO A 25 16.36 14.69 6.60
C PRO A 25 16.17 13.75 7.78
N HIS A 26 16.22 12.46 7.57
CA HIS A 26 16.05 11.41 8.58
C HIS A 26 17.38 10.75 8.97
N GLY A 27 18.51 11.35 8.59
CA GLY A 27 19.85 10.99 9.03
C GLY A 27 20.58 10.01 8.12
N ALA A 28 20.11 9.73 6.90
CA ALA A 28 20.92 9.04 5.90
C ALA A 28 22.06 9.98 5.43
N GLU A 29 23.31 9.57 5.56
CA GLU A 29 24.46 10.38 5.17
C GLU A 29 24.79 10.17 3.69
N ASP A 30 24.75 8.92 3.24
CA ASP A 30 25.05 8.50 1.86
C ASP A 30 24.42 7.13 1.55
N ALA A 31 24.74 6.59 0.38
CA ALA A 31 24.28 5.27 -0.06
C ALA A 31 24.70 4.11 0.87
N ASN A 32 25.80 4.29 1.66
CA ASN A 32 26.25 3.26 2.60
C ASN A 32 25.40 3.21 3.86
N SER A 33 24.53 4.20 4.10
CA SER A 33 23.53 4.14 5.16
C SER A 33 22.39 3.16 4.86
N ILE A 34 22.27 2.70 3.61
CA ILE A 34 21.17 1.83 3.15
C ILE A 34 21.67 0.40 2.98
N HIS A 35 21.13 -0.51 3.78
CA HIS A 35 21.49 -1.93 3.77
C HIS A 35 20.31 -2.82 3.39
N ASP A 36 20.60 -4.06 3.00
CA ASP A 36 19.62 -5.13 2.74
C ASP A 36 18.47 -4.74 1.78
N LEU A 37 18.74 -3.83 0.83
CA LEU A 37 17.76 -3.38 -0.14
C LEU A 37 17.29 -4.54 -1.03
N ARG A 38 16.00 -4.84 -0.99
CA ARG A 38 15.38 -5.87 -1.80
C ARG A 38 13.92 -5.57 -2.11
N ARG A 39 13.51 -5.90 -3.32
CA ARG A 39 12.10 -5.84 -3.71
C ARG A 39 11.34 -7.01 -3.09
N LEU A 40 10.16 -6.72 -2.51
CA LEU A 40 9.25 -7.75 -1.99
C LEU A 40 8.29 -8.18 -3.10
N SER A 41 8.09 -9.50 -3.25
CA SER A 41 7.11 -10.06 -4.18
C SER A 41 5.73 -10.05 -3.54
N GLY A 42 4.67 -9.69 -4.31
CA GLY A 42 3.27 -9.85 -3.87
C GLY A 42 2.34 -8.65 -4.04
N GLY A 43 2.81 -7.52 -4.56
CA GLY A 43 1.94 -6.38 -4.89
C GLY A 43 1.54 -6.43 -6.37
N ALA A 44 0.23 -6.48 -6.70
CA ALA A 44 -0.21 -6.49 -8.09
C ALA A 44 -0.02 -5.14 -8.79
N ASN A 45 -0.16 -4.03 -8.04
CA ASN A 45 -0.21 -2.67 -8.61
C ASN A 45 0.79 -1.70 -7.99
N MET A 46 1.50 -2.08 -6.93
CA MET A 46 2.45 -1.23 -6.21
C MET A 46 3.76 -1.95 -6.01
N GLU A 47 4.85 -1.21 -6.07
CA GLU A 47 6.16 -1.73 -5.69
C GLU A 47 6.39 -1.56 -4.19
N THR A 48 6.89 -2.62 -3.58
CA THR A 48 7.25 -2.64 -2.17
C THR A 48 8.70 -3.09 -2.04
N TRP A 49 9.50 -2.25 -1.38
CA TRP A 49 10.92 -2.51 -1.16
C TRP A 49 11.22 -2.50 0.34
N ALA A 50 11.95 -3.50 0.79
CA ALA A 50 12.46 -3.56 2.15
C ALA A 50 13.94 -3.19 2.17
N PHE A 51 14.36 -2.43 3.18
CA PHE A 51 15.75 -2.06 3.42
C PHE A 51 15.95 -1.70 4.89
N ASP A 52 17.18 -1.54 5.31
CA ASP A 52 17.55 -1.07 6.63
C ASP A 52 18.31 0.27 6.49
N LEU A 53 17.88 1.29 7.25
CA LEU A 53 18.61 2.52 7.43
C LEU A 53 19.55 2.34 8.63
N VAL A 54 20.85 2.45 8.40
CA VAL A 54 21.86 2.28 9.45
C VAL A 54 22.44 3.63 9.84
N GLN A 55 22.30 3.99 11.12
CA GLN A 55 22.83 5.22 11.72
C GLN A 55 23.52 4.87 13.03
N ASP A 56 24.74 5.34 13.23
CA ASP A 56 25.53 5.07 14.43
C ASP A 56 25.61 3.57 14.81
N GLY A 57 25.62 2.70 13.81
CA GLY A 57 25.64 1.24 13.97
C GLY A 57 24.30 0.63 14.37
N VAL A 58 23.22 1.40 14.44
CA VAL A 58 21.85 0.92 14.70
C VAL A 58 21.10 0.82 13.39
N ALA A 59 20.51 -0.35 13.11
CA ALA A 59 19.72 -0.60 11.92
C ALA A 59 18.24 -0.36 12.21
N GLU A 60 17.61 0.53 11.46
CA GLU A 60 16.18 0.77 11.45
C GLU A 60 15.55 0.09 10.23
N PRO A 61 14.71 -0.95 10.42
CA PRO A 61 14.09 -1.66 9.33
C PRO A 61 12.93 -0.86 8.73
N LEU A 62 12.98 -0.59 7.42
CA LEU A 62 12.03 0.25 6.70
C LEU A 62 11.43 -0.45 5.48
N ILE A 63 10.31 0.09 5.02
CA ILE A 63 9.61 -0.27 3.79
C ILE A 63 9.39 0.99 2.96
N LEU A 64 9.77 0.95 1.69
CA LEU A 64 9.30 1.87 0.67
C LEU A 64 8.10 1.24 -0.04
N ARG A 65 6.99 1.95 -0.13
CA ARG A 65 5.83 1.63 -0.95
C ARG A 65 5.63 2.74 -1.98
N ARG A 66 5.69 2.40 -3.26
CA ARG A 66 5.57 3.37 -4.35
C ARG A 66 4.74 2.86 -5.54
N SER A 67 4.25 3.79 -6.35
CA SER A 67 3.71 3.46 -7.67
C SER A 67 4.86 3.11 -8.61
N PRO A 68 4.75 2.06 -9.44
CA PRO A 68 5.73 1.84 -10.49
C PRO A 68 5.72 3.03 -11.44
N LEU A 69 6.90 3.54 -11.77
CA LEU A 69 7.07 4.59 -12.78
C LEU A 69 6.96 3.94 -14.16
N VAL A 70 5.76 3.93 -14.73
CA VAL A 70 5.53 3.47 -16.10
C VAL A 70 5.47 4.70 -17.01
N PRO A 71 6.44 4.91 -17.91
CA PRO A 71 6.39 6.01 -18.85
C PRO A 71 5.14 5.89 -19.74
N GLY A 72 4.25 6.88 -19.67
CA GLY A 72 3.09 7.02 -20.57
C GLY A 72 1.78 6.44 -20.09
N GLU A 73 1.71 5.74 -18.99
CA GLU A 73 0.46 5.38 -18.34
C GLU A 73 0.25 6.27 -17.11
N SER A 74 -0.52 7.34 -17.29
CA SER A 74 -1.17 8.00 -16.16
C SER A 74 -2.02 6.94 -15.48
N GLY A 75 -1.56 6.50 -14.30
CA GLY A 75 -2.07 5.32 -13.61
C GLY A 75 -3.59 5.27 -13.49
N THR A 76 -4.20 4.58 -14.42
CA THR A 76 -5.58 4.08 -14.28
C THR A 76 -5.58 2.76 -13.46
N ALA A 77 -4.61 2.60 -12.56
CA ALA A 77 -4.77 1.63 -11.51
C ALA A 77 -5.97 2.09 -10.67
N VAL A 78 -6.97 1.24 -10.62
CA VAL A 78 -8.22 1.43 -9.85
C VAL A 78 -7.93 1.38 -8.34
N SER A 79 -6.84 1.99 -7.90
CA SER A 79 -6.65 2.30 -6.50
C SER A 79 -7.36 3.62 -6.26
N ALA A 80 -8.48 3.56 -5.62
CA ALA A 80 -9.31 4.71 -5.32
C ALA A 80 -8.62 5.75 -4.42
N LEU A 81 -7.42 5.46 -3.89
CA LEU A 81 -6.72 6.29 -2.92
C LEU A 81 -5.29 6.59 -3.39
N PRO A 82 -4.90 7.88 -3.56
CA PRO A 82 -3.52 8.28 -3.79
C PRO A 82 -2.59 7.83 -2.66
N LEU A 83 -1.33 7.50 -2.97
CA LEU A 83 -0.36 7.08 -1.94
C LEU A 83 -0.08 8.16 -0.89
N SER A 84 -0.16 9.44 -1.28
CA SER A 84 -0.06 10.57 -0.35
C SER A 84 -1.21 10.57 0.67
N ALA A 85 -2.42 10.30 0.23
CA ALA A 85 -3.58 10.18 1.12
C ALA A 85 -3.51 8.91 1.98
N GLU A 86 -3.02 7.77 1.43
CA GLU A 86 -2.76 6.56 2.20
C GLU A 86 -1.76 6.84 3.32
N ALA A 87 -0.64 7.50 3.02
CA ALA A 87 0.37 7.90 4.00
C ALA A 87 -0.19 8.83 5.09
N ALA A 88 -1.04 9.79 4.72
CA ALA A 88 -1.67 10.71 5.66
C ALA A 88 -2.74 10.06 6.55
N LEU A 89 -3.38 8.98 6.09
CA LEU A 89 -4.37 8.23 6.87
C LEU A 89 -3.75 7.39 7.99
N LEU A 90 -2.56 6.84 7.78
CA LEU A 90 -1.94 5.92 8.74
C LEU A 90 -1.79 6.54 10.14
N PRO A 91 -1.27 7.77 10.33
CA PRO A 91 -1.23 8.42 11.64
C PRO A 91 -2.61 8.60 12.27
N LEU A 92 -3.62 9.00 11.49
CA LEU A 92 -4.97 9.23 11.98
C LEU A 92 -5.62 7.96 12.53
N VAL A 93 -5.43 6.84 11.83
CA VAL A 93 -5.96 5.55 12.29
C VAL A 93 -5.16 5.00 13.46
N ALA A 94 -3.85 5.29 13.54
CA ALA A 94 -3.02 4.94 14.70
C ALA A 94 -3.54 5.59 16.00
N GLU A 95 -3.99 6.84 15.94
CA GLU A 95 -4.59 7.56 17.08
C GLU A 95 -5.84 6.86 17.62
N GLN A 96 -6.55 6.10 16.79
CA GLN A 96 -7.68 5.28 17.19
C GLN A 96 -7.27 3.88 17.70
N GLY A 97 -5.96 3.64 17.86
CA GLY A 97 -5.42 2.36 18.31
C GLY A 97 -5.47 1.26 17.26
N VAL A 98 -5.57 1.61 15.97
CA VAL A 98 -5.40 0.66 14.87
C VAL A 98 -3.91 0.35 14.73
N PRO A 99 -3.48 -0.92 14.75
CA PRO A 99 -2.09 -1.28 14.59
C PRO A 99 -1.68 -1.08 13.12
N VAL A 100 -0.93 -0.04 12.85
CA VAL A 100 -0.41 0.31 11.53
C VAL A 100 1.07 0.66 11.63
N PRO A 101 1.84 0.53 10.53
CA PRO A 101 3.21 1.01 10.47
C PRO A 101 3.29 2.53 10.70
N THR A 102 4.39 2.97 11.29
CA THR A 102 4.71 4.40 11.40
C THR A 102 5.23 4.91 10.07
N VAL A 103 4.59 5.94 9.51
CA VAL A 103 5.08 6.63 8.31
C VAL A 103 6.24 7.54 8.71
N LEU A 104 7.38 7.36 8.04
CA LEU A 104 8.56 8.17 8.24
C LEU A 104 8.52 9.42 7.35
N CYS A 105 8.26 9.24 6.04
CA CYS A 105 8.07 10.34 5.10
C CYS A 105 7.18 9.93 3.93
N ALA A 106 6.46 10.92 3.39
CA ALA A 106 5.72 10.79 2.13
C ALA A 106 6.57 11.33 0.98
N LEU A 107 6.43 10.72 -0.19
CA LEU A 107 7.14 11.08 -1.42
C LEU A 107 6.17 11.65 -2.44
N SER A 108 6.62 12.65 -3.19
CA SER A 108 5.88 13.31 -4.25
C SER A 108 6.29 12.82 -5.64
N GLU A 109 5.61 13.29 -6.67
CA GLU A 109 5.99 13.02 -8.07
C GLU A 109 7.36 13.64 -8.45
N SER A 110 7.82 14.67 -7.72
CA SER A 110 9.10 15.32 -7.95
C SER A 110 10.28 14.62 -7.30
N ASP A 111 10.03 13.67 -6.40
CA ASP A 111 11.10 12.90 -5.76
C ASP A 111 11.69 11.88 -6.74
N THR A 112 12.99 11.62 -6.62
CA THR A 112 13.73 10.67 -7.47
C THR A 112 13.08 9.28 -7.49
N LEU A 113 12.40 8.89 -6.40
CA LEU A 113 11.70 7.62 -6.26
C LEU A 113 10.26 7.65 -6.76
N GLY A 114 9.76 8.82 -7.19
CA GLY A 114 8.36 9.01 -7.56
C GLY A 114 7.38 8.93 -6.37
N PRO A 115 6.06 9.00 -6.65
CA PRO A 115 5.05 9.07 -5.60
C PRO A 115 5.01 7.80 -4.77
N GLY A 116 5.04 7.95 -3.44
CA GLY A 116 5.11 6.85 -2.50
C GLY A 116 5.20 7.30 -1.06
N TYR A 117 5.62 6.40 -0.19
CA TYR A 117 5.98 6.73 1.19
C TYR A 117 6.90 5.66 1.78
N ILE A 118 7.65 6.06 2.81
CA ILE A 118 8.53 5.19 3.59
C ILE A 118 7.93 5.04 4.98
N MET A 119 7.90 3.80 5.49
CA MET A 119 7.29 3.44 6.77
C MET A 119 8.13 2.39 7.50
N SER A 120 7.86 2.20 8.79
CA SER A 120 8.45 1.11 9.58
C SER A 120 8.12 -0.26 8.98
N ARG A 121 9.09 -1.18 9.05
CA ARG A 121 8.90 -2.58 8.64
C ARG A 121 8.42 -3.40 9.82
N GLU A 122 7.14 -3.78 9.81
CA GLU A 122 6.54 -4.63 10.82
C GLU A 122 6.97 -6.10 10.66
N ARG A 123 7.11 -6.79 11.77
CA ARG A 123 7.43 -8.22 11.79
C ARG A 123 6.16 -9.04 11.71
N GLY A 124 6.16 -10.07 10.87
CA GLY A 124 5.03 -10.98 10.77
C GLY A 124 5.01 -11.78 9.48
N GLU A 125 3.98 -12.58 9.32
CA GLU A 125 3.70 -13.33 8.09
C GLU A 125 2.46 -12.75 7.42
N ALA A 126 2.59 -12.38 6.15
CA ALA A 126 1.52 -11.78 5.37
C ALA A 126 0.88 -12.74 4.36
N LEU A 127 1.47 -13.93 4.15
CA LEU A 127 0.97 -14.91 3.19
C LEU A 127 -0.12 -15.78 3.81
N PRO A 128 -1.40 -15.67 3.36
CA PRO A 128 -2.50 -16.44 3.94
C PRO A 128 -2.24 -17.95 3.97
N GLY A 129 -1.66 -18.49 2.89
CA GLY A 129 -1.34 -19.92 2.79
C GLY A 129 -0.39 -20.39 3.91
N ARG A 130 0.60 -19.59 4.27
CA ARG A 130 1.53 -19.91 5.38
C ARG A 130 0.84 -19.78 6.73
N ILE A 131 0.06 -18.70 6.94
CA ILE A 131 -0.69 -18.49 8.18
C ILE A 131 -1.66 -19.66 8.42
N LEU A 132 -2.28 -20.18 7.35
CA LEU A 132 -3.25 -21.28 7.46
C LEU A 132 -2.60 -22.65 7.64
N ALA A 133 -1.46 -22.91 6.99
CA ALA A 133 -0.85 -24.23 6.96
C ALA A 133 0.19 -24.48 8.07
N ASP A 134 0.86 -23.45 8.59
CA ASP A 134 1.96 -23.60 9.55
C ASP A 134 1.43 -23.59 10.99
N ASP A 135 1.80 -24.61 11.75
CA ASP A 135 1.36 -24.81 13.15
C ASP A 135 1.83 -23.71 14.10
N ARG A 136 2.91 -23.01 13.76
CA ARG A 136 3.39 -21.82 14.52
C ARG A 136 2.30 -20.76 14.67
N TYR A 137 1.35 -20.67 13.73
CA TYR A 137 0.28 -19.69 13.75
C TYR A 137 -1.05 -20.22 14.32
N THR A 138 -1.08 -21.43 14.90
CA THR A 138 -2.30 -22.02 15.46
C THR A 138 -2.95 -21.12 16.52
N ALA A 139 -2.16 -20.54 17.42
CA ALA A 139 -2.67 -19.61 18.43
C ALA A 139 -3.21 -18.30 17.79
N ALA A 140 -2.49 -17.75 16.81
CA ALA A 140 -2.92 -16.55 16.09
C ALA A 140 -4.24 -16.77 15.34
N ARG A 141 -4.38 -17.90 14.62
CA ARG A 141 -5.62 -18.23 13.89
C ARG A 141 -6.87 -18.23 14.77
N ARG A 142 -6.77 -18.70 16.01
CA ARG A 142 -7.91 -18.75 16.96
C ARG A 142 -8.45 -17.35 17.30
N HIS A 143 -7.59 -16.33 17.24
CA HIS A 143 -7.94 -14.96 17.62
C HIS A 143 -8.09 -14.01 16.45
N LEU A 144 -7.65 -14.41 15.26
CA LEU A 144 -7.51 -13.54 14.09
C LEU A 144 -8.85 -12.86 13.70
N ALA A 145 -9.93 -13.62 13.61
CA ALA A 145 -11.25 -13.08 13.24
C ALA A 145 -11.73 -12.01 14.23
N ARG A 146 -11.57 -12.27 15.54
CA ARG A 146 -11.93 -11.32 16.60
C ARG A 146 -11.06 -10.06 16.51
N GLN A 147 -9.75 -10.22 16.36
CA GLN A 147 -8.80 -9.11 16.24
C GLN A 147 -9.08 -8.25 14.99
N CYS A 148 -9.41 -8.88 13.85
CA CYS A 148 -9.84 -8.15 12.66
C CYS A 148 -11.11 -7.34 12.91
N GLY A 149 -12.11 -7.92 13.59
CA GLY A 149 -13.34 -7.21 13.94
C GLY A 149 -13.10 -6.02 14.88
N GLU A 150 -12.25 -6.20 15.90
CA GLU A 150 -11.87 -5.14 16.84
C GLU A 150 -11.11 -4.00 16.11
N THR A 151 -10.20 -4.36 15.22
CA THR A 151 -9.45 -3.39 14.40
C THR A 151 -10.37 -2.61 13.47
N LEU A 152 -11.29 -3.30 12.80
CA LEU A 152 -12.29 -2.67 11.94
C LEU A 152 -13.21 -1.72 12.73
N ALA A 153 -13.62 -2.11 13.92
CA ALA A 153 -14.43 -1.26 14.80
C ALA A 153 -13.68 0.02 15.23
N ARG A 154 -12.36 -0.07 15.45
CA ARG A 154 -11.52 1.12 15.72
C ARG A 154 -11.42 2.00 14.49
N LEU A 155 -11.18 1.42 13.31
CA LEU A 155 -11.11 2.14 12.05
C LEU A 155 -12.40 2.94 11.78
N HIS A 156 -13.57 2.36 12.05
CA HIS A 156 -14.85 3.02 11.88
C HIS A 156 -15.13 4.16 12.89
N ARG A 157 -14.26 4.37 13.89
CA ARG A 157 -14.35 5.50 14.82
C ARG A 157 -13.61 6.74 14.34
N VAL A 158 -12.82 6.62 13.28
CA VAL A 158 -12.12 7.77 12.69
C VAL A 158 -13.17 8.77 12.24
N ASN A 159 -13.04 10.03 12.71
CA ASN A 159 -13.95 11.09 12.30
C ASN A 159 -13.74 11.41 10.81
N PRO A 160 -14.78 11.29 9.95
CA PRO A 160 -14.67 11.60 8.52
C PRO A 160 -14.21 13.03 8.23
N GLU A 161 -14.45 14.00 9.13
CA GLU A 161 -14.02 15.39 8.97
C GLU A 161 -12.50 15.59 9.09
N GLN A 162 -11.80 14.62 9.70
CA GLN A 162 -10.34 14.63 9.85
C GLN A 162 -9.62 13.97 8.68
N LEU A 163 -10.36 13.35 7.77
CA LEU A 163 -9.76 12.65 6.63
C LEU A 163 -9.07 13.64 5.68
N PRO A 164 -7.93 13.24 5.09
CA PRO A 164 -7.31 13.99 3.99
C PRO A 164 -8.31 14.27 2.88
N ARG A 165 -8.21 15.44 2.25
CA ARG A 165 -9.15 15.85 1.17
C ARG A 165 -9.12 14.93 -0.04
N GLU A 166 -8.00 14.26 -0.24
CA GLU A 166 -7.77 13.30 -1.31
C GLU A 166 -8.51 11.96 -1.08
N VAL A 167 -8.99 11.71 0.13
CA VAL A 167 -9.80 10.53 0.42
C VAL A 167 -11.18 10.73 -0.22
N PRO A 168 -11.58 9.85 -1.16
CA PRO A 168 -12.86 10.02 -1.84
C PRO A 168 -14.01 9.96 -0.85
N ASN A 169 -14.78 11.04 -0.77
CA ASN A 169 -16.04 11.05 -0.04
C ASN A 169 -17.16 10.74 -1.05
N GLN A 170 -17.41 9.46 -1.27
CA GLN A 170 -18.41 9.00 -2.23
C GLN A 170 -19.65 8.49 -1.50
N THR A 171 -20.80 8.93 -1.92
CA THR A 171 -22.07 8.32 -1.54
C THR A 171 -22.18 6.91 -2.13
N LEU A 172 -23.09 6.10 -1.56
CA LEU A 172 -23.37 4.78 -2.11
C LEU A 172 -23.84 4.86 -3.57
N ALA A 173 -24.67 5.83 -3.91
CA ALA A 173 -25.14 6.06 -5.28
C ALA A 173 -23.97 6.30 -6.25
N GLU A 174 -23.07 7.24 -5.93
CA GLU A 174 -21.92 7.55 -6.77
C GLU A 174 -21.00 6.32 -6.94
N ARG A 175 -20.89 5.50 -5.91
CA ARG A 175 -20.09 4.26 -5.96
C ARG A 175 -20.73 3.21 -6.86
N LEU A 176 -22.05 3.02 -6.78
CA LEU A 176 -22.79 2.12 -7.65
C LEU A 176 -22.75 2.58 -9.11
N ASP A 177 -22.92 3.89 -9.37
CA ASP A 177 -22.75 4.47 -10.70
C ASP A 177 -21.34 4.28 -11.26
N GLY A 178 -20.32 4.36 -10.40
CA GLY A 178 -18.94 4.06 -10.77
C GLY A 178 -18.76 2.62 -11.23
N HIS A 179 -19.35 1.68 -10.51
CA HIS A 179 -19.34 0.27 -10.89
C HIS A 179 -20.10 0.02 -12.18
N GLN A 180 -21.27 0.64 -12.38
CA GLN A 180 -22.02 0.53 -13.63
C GLN A 180 -21.19 1.02 -14.81
N ARG A 181 -20.59 2.23 -14.73
CA ARG A 181 -19.70 2.76 -15.79
C ARG A 181 -18.52 1.83 -16.08
N SER A 182 -17.96 1.18 -15.06
CA SER A 182 -16.88 0.21 -15.25
C SER A 182 -17.35 -1.02 -16.03
N LEU A 183 -18.51 -1.56 -15.70
CA LEU A 183 -19.10 -2.69 -16.43
C LEU A 183 -19.39 -2.33 -17.89
N ASP A 184 -19.96 -1.14 -18.13
CA ASP A 184 -20.27 -0.66 -19.48
C ASP A 184 -18.99 -0.50 -20.32
N ARG A 185 -17.92 0.01 -19.71
CA ARG A 185 -16.62 0.22 -20.37
C ARG A 185 -15.94 -1.10 -20.78
N PHE A 186 -16.02 -2.11 -19.94
CA PHE A 186 -15.36 -3.40 -20.21
C PHE A 186 -16.18 -4.33 -21.11
N GLY A 187 -17.45 -4.01 -21.38
CA GLY A 187 -18.32 -4.73 -22.32
C GLY A 187 -18.64 -6.20 -21.97
N ASN A 188 -18.18 -6.67 -20.81
CA ASN A 188 -18.31 -8.05 -20.33
C ASN A 188 -19.10 -8.13 -19.02
N ALA A 189 -20.10 -7.27 -18.85
CA ALA A 189 -20.98 -7.35 -17.70
C ALA A 189 -21.70 -8.70 -17.71
N SER A 190 -21.30 -9.61 -16.81
CA SER A 190 -22.09 -10.83 -16.64
C SER A 190 -23.47 -10.43 -16.12
N LEU A 191 -24.49 -11.18 -16.55
CA LEU A 191 -25.87 -10.98 -16.10
C LEU A 191 -25.97 -10.91 -14.55
N VAL A 192 -25.13 -11.67 -13.86
CA VAL A 192 -25.07 -11.68 -12.39
C VAL A 192 -24.64 -10.34 -11.82
N HIS A 193 -23.62 -9.68 -12.40
CA HIS A 193 -23.19 -8.34 -11.93
C HIS A 193 -24.28 -7.29 -12.18
N GLN A 194 -24.93 -7.33 -13.35
CA GLN A 194 -26.02 -6.40 -13.66
C GLN A 194 -27.21 -6.60 -12.72
N LEU A 195 -27.60 -7.84 -12.44
CA LEU A 195 -28.66 -8.15 -11.46
C LEU A 195 -28.29 -7.69 -10.05
N ALA A 196 -27.04 -7.89 -9.63
CA ALA A 196 -26.57 -7.46 -8.32
C ALA A 196 -26.63 -5.92 -8.18
N LEU A 197 -26.18 -5.16 -9.19
CA LEU A 197 -26.26 -3.70 -9.17
C LEU A 197 -27.72 -3.22 -9.19
N ASN A 198 -28.58 -3.79 -10.03
CA ASN A 198 -30.00 -3.43 -10.05
C ASN A 198 -30.68 -3.72 -8.73
N TRP A 199 -30.33 -4.86 -8.06
CA TRP A 199 -30.83 -5.18 -6.75
C TRP A 199 -30.39 -4.18 -5.69
N LEU A 200 -29.10 -3.78 -5.70
CA LEU A 200 -28.58 -2.76 -4.78
C LEU A 200 -29.26 -1.41 -4.99
N PHE A 201 -29.44 -0.95 -6.24
CA PHE A 201 -30.18 0.26 -6.54
C PHE A 201 -31.62 0.19 -6.01
N PHE A 202 -32.31 -0.92 -6.23
CA PHE A 202 -33.70 -1.07 -5.78
C PHE A 202 -33.87 -1.07 -4.25
N PHE A 203 -32.89 -1.59 -3.49
CA PHE A 203 -32.99 -1.68 -2.03
C PHE A 203 -32.50 -0.43 -1.29
N PHE A 204 -31.67 0.39 -1.91
CA PHE A 204 -31.07 1.54 -1.25
C PHE A 204 -31.54 2.90 -1.76
N PHE A 205 -32.30 2.93 -2.84
CA PHE A 205 -32.88 4.11 -3.46
C PHE A 205 -34.32 3.88 -3.94
#